data_ce8bf28e69c951a9d20f9eca96ccd575
#
_entry.id   ce8bf28e69c951a9d20f9eca96ccd575
#
_cell.length_a   1.000
_cell.length_b   1.000
_cell.length_c   1.000
_cell.angle_alpha   90.00
_cell.angle_beta   90.00
_cell.angle_gamma   90.00
#
_symmetry.space_group_name_H-M   'P 1'
#
loop_
_entity.id
_entity.type
_entity.pdbx_description
1 polymer ?
#
loop_
_entity_poly.entity_id
_entity_poly.type
_entity_poly.pdbx_seq_one_letter_code
_entity_poly.pdbx_strand_id
1 'polypeptide(L)'
;MKTIRIGTRKSQLALWQAEYVRAHLLGRFPHIQVELVKMTTQGDIILDTPLAKVGGKGLFVKELEQALLEGRVDLAVHSIKDVPVTLPAGLHMPVICEREDPRDAFVSNAYASLAQLPIGARVGTSSLRRQCQLRAAYPKLHIIDLRGNVNTRLTKLDAQEYDAIILAAAGLIRLGLGARIRVILEPEDSLPAVGQGAIGIECRRDDADINRLIAPLNHAPSAMRVRAERAMNMRLEGGCQVPIGGFAMLEGDVLHLRGLVGDPDGSRIIRADIRGPASAGEQLGITLADDLLAQGARQILDVVYGRG
;
A
#
# COMPACT_ATOMS: atom_id res chain seq x y z
N MET A 1 -27.61 19.94 11.46
CA MET A 1 -27.01 18.63 11.12
C MET A 1 -25.53 18.86 10.94
N LYS A 2 -24.65 18.04 11.54
CA LYS A 2 -23.20 18.17 11.36
C LYS A 2 -22.84 17.52 10.02
N THR A 3 -22.24 18.27 9.10
CA THR A 3 -21.70 17.74 7.85
C THR A 3 -20.26 17.32 8.06
N ILE A 4 -19.91 16.08 7.71
CA ILE A 4 -18.55 15.53 7.75
C ILE A 4 -17.99 15.52 6.35
N ARG A 5 -16.84 16.14 6.15
CA ARG A 5 -16.18 16.26 4.85
C ARG A 5 -15.03 15.25 4.76
N ILE A 6 -15.13 14.33 3.80
CA ILE A 6 -14.11 13.30 3.53
C ILE A 6 -13.23 13.74 2.38
N GLY A 7 -11.96 14.02 2.64
CA GLY A 7 -10.96 14.24 1.60
C GLY A 7 -10.59 12.92 0.90
N THR A 8 -10.60 12.93 -0.44
CA THR A 8 -10.24 11.78 -1.25
C THR A 8 -9.65 12.17 -2.60
N ARG A 9 -8.85 11.30 -3.21
CA ARG A 9 -8.36 11.46 -4.57
C ARG A 9 -9.46 11.16 -5.59
N LYS A 10 -9.26 11.60 -6.85
CA LYS A 10 -10.24 11.42 -7.93
C LYS A 10 -10.22 10.04 -8.60
N SER A 11 -9.24 9.18 -8.30
CA SER A 11 -9.19 7.85 -8.92
C SER A 11 -10.36 6.99 -8.47
N GLN A 12 -10.85 6.10 -9.33
CA GLN A 12 -12.02 5.24 -9.04
C GLN A 12 -11.81 4.43 -7.75
N LEU A 13 -10.61 3.91 -7.52
CA LEU A 13 -10.31 3.17 -6.30
C LEU A 13 -10.36 4.05 -5.04
N ALA A 14 -9.82 5.27 -5.11
CA ALA A 14 -9.89 6.21 -3.99
C ALA A 14 -11.32 6.64 -3.69
N LEU A 15 -12.13 6.88 -4.72
CA LEU A 15 -13.56 7.17 -4.57
C LEU A 15 -14.31 6.00 -3.95
N TRP A 16 -14.05 4.77 -4.40
CA TRP A 16 -14.63 3.57 -3.80
C TRP A 16 -14.29 3.47 -2.29
N GLN A 17 -13.04 3.73 -1.92
CA GLN A 17 -12.60 3.70 -0.52
C GLN A 17 -13.29 4.78 0.33
N ALA A 18 -13.45 5.98 -0.22
CA ALA A 18 -14.15 7.06 0.47
C ALA A 18 -15.66 6.78 0.62
N GLU A 19 -16.30 6.21 -0.40
CA GLU A 19 -17.70 5.77 -0.34
C GLU A 19 -17.91 4.61 0.65
N TYR A 20 -16.95 3.69 0.74
CA TYR A 20 -16.95 2.63 1.75
C TYR A 20 -16.98 3.25 3.17
N VAL A 21 -16.10 4.20 3.47
CA VAL A 21 -16.08 4.89 4.77
C VAL A 21 -17.37 5.68 4.98
N ARG A 22 -17.86 6.41 3.97
CA ARG A 22 -19.12 7.14 4.01
C ARG A 22 -20.30 6.23 4.36
N ALA A 23 -20.44 5.09 3.69
CA ALA A 23 -21.53 4.14 3.93
C ALA A 23 -21.50 3.59 5.36
N HIS A 24 -20.31 3.28 5.89
CA HIS A 24 -20.15 2.80 7.26
C HIS A 24 -20.47 3.87 8.31
N LEU A 25 -20.14 5.14 8.04
CA LEU A 25 -20.50 6.26 8.91
C LEU A 25 -22.01 6.48 8.91
N LEU A 26 -22.64 6.54 7.74
CA LEU A 26 -24.09 6.74 7.62
C LEU A 26 -24.90 5.58 8.21
N GLY A 27 -24.42 4.34 8.07
CA GLY A 27 -25.04 3.18 8.68
C GLY A 27 -25.05 3.20 10.21
N ARG A 28 -24.02 3.82 10.84
CA ARG A 28 -23.92 3.96 12.30
C ARG A 28 -24.56 5.24 12.83
N PHE A 29 -24.52 6.32 12.05
CA PHE A 29 -24.95 7.66 12.44
C PHE A 29 -25.88 8.25 11.37
N PRO A 30 -27.15 7.80 11.27
CA PRO A 30 -28.05 8.21 10.17
C PRO A 30 -28.40 9.71 10.17
N HIS A 31 -28.15 10.41 11.26
CA HIS A 31 -28.44 11.83 11.44
C HIS A 31 -27.33 12.78 11.02
N ILE A 32 -26.17 12.27 10.56
CA ILE A 32 -25.11 13.11 10.01
C ILE A 32 -25.25 13.24 8.50
N GLN A 33 -24.61 14.28 7.95
CA GLN A 33 -24.36 14.39 6.51
C GLN A 33 -22.89 14.11 6.21
N VAL A 34 -22.61 13.43 5.11
CA VAL A 34 -21.24 13.12 4.71
C VAL A 34 -21.02 13.53 3.27
N GLU A 35 -20.04 14.40 3.05
CA GLU A 35 -19.65 14.92 1.74
C GLU A 35 -18.28 14.43 1.33
N LEU A 36 -18.08 14.09 0.06
CA LEU A 36 -16.78 13.74 -0.50
C LEU A 36 -16.14 14.96 -1.17
N VAL A 37 -14.99 15.39 -0.67
CA VAL A 37 -14.19 16.47 -1.24
C VAL A 37 -13.07 15.86 -2.10
N LYS A 38 -13.26 15.88 -3.42
CA LYS A 38 -12.37 15.27 -4.40
C LYS A 38 -11.18 16.18 -4.70
N MET A 39 -9.96 15.67 -4.52
CA MET A 39 -8.71 16.40 -4.73
C MET A 39 -7.86 15.72 -5.80
N THR A 40 -7.03 16.50 -6.48
CA THR A 40 -5.99 16.00 -7.39
C THR A 40 -4.65 16.15 -6.68
N THR A 41 -3.86 15.10 -6.62
CA THR A 41 -2.54 15.13 -5.98
C THR A 41 -1.44 15.23 -7.04
N GLN A 42 -0.24 15.67 -6.65
CA GLN A 42 0.93 15.69 -7.53
C GLN A 42 1.22 14.31 -8.11
N GLY A 43 1.05 13.24 -7.33
CA GLY A 43 1.21 11.87 -7.80
C GLY A 43 0.19 11.44 -8.87
N ASP A 44 -0.99 12.11 -8.95
CA ASP A 44 -1.98 11.89 -10.02
C ASP A 44 -1.62 12.62 -11.32
N ILE A 45 -0.85 13.71 -11.23
CA ILE A 45 -0.46 14.54 -12.38
C ILE A 45 0.81 13.99 -13.05
N ILE A 46 1.80 13.56 -12.25
CA ILE A 46 3.10 13.11 -12.76
C ILE A 46 2.99 11.64 -13.20
N LEU A 47 2.69 11.41 -14.46
CA LEU A 47 2.53 10.07 -15.04
C LEU A 47 3.77 9.59 -15.81
N ASP A 48 4.60 10.51 -16.33
CA ASP A 48 5.67 10.21 -17.29
C ASP A 48 7.04 9.94 -16.63
N THR A 49 7.17 10.20 -15.34
CA THR A 49 8.43 10.00 -14.60
C THR A 49 8.29 8.89 -13.58
N PRO A 50 9.22 7.90 -13.53
CA PRO A 50 9.21 6.87 -12.49
C PRO A 50 9.19 7.48 -11.09
N LEU A 51 8.36 6.93 -10.18
CA LEU A 51 8.22 7.45 -8.80
C LEU A 51 9.57 7.57 -8.08
N ALA A 52 10.48 6.63 -8.32
CA ALA A 52 11.83 6.66 -7.75
C ALA A 52 12.65 7.90 -8.16
N LYS A 53 12.36 8.49 -9.33
CA LYS A 53 13.06 9.68 -9.85
C LYS A 53 12.37 11.00 -9.47
N VAL A 54 11.07 10.98 -9.16
CA VAL A 54 10.30 12.20 -8.84
C VAL A 54 10.74 12.81 -7.52
N GLY A 55 11.29 11.98 -6.62
CA GLY A 55 11.68 12.41 -5.27
C GLY A 55 10.49 12.92 -4.43
N GLY A 56 10.59 12.82 -3.13
CA GLY A 56 9.59 13.38 -2.21
C GLY A 56 8.64 12.34 -1.63
N LYS A 57 8.59 12.32 -0.29
CA LYS A 57 7.63 11.53 0.48
C LYS A 57 6.25 12.16 0.34
N GLY A 58 5.20 11.33 0.21
CA GLY A 58 3.83 11.82 0.31
C GLY A 58 3.20 12.37 -0.97
N LEU A 59 3.69 12.03 -2.17
CA LEU A 59 3.15 12.50 -3.47
C LEU A 59 1.64 12.29 -3.65
N PHE A 60 1.05 11.37 -2.91
CA PHE A 60 -0.37 11.03 -3.01
C PHE A 60 -1.22 11.50 -1.82
N VAL A 61 -0.60 12.15 -0.81
CA VAL A 61 -1.29 12.50 0.44
C VAL A 61 -1.16 13.97 0.84
N LYS A 62 -0.14 14.69 0.36
CA LYS A 62 0.16 16.08 0.80
C LYS A 62 -1.02 17.03 0.69
N GLU A 63 -1.76 16.99 -0.40
CA GLU A 63 -2.89 17.88 -0.63
C GLU A 63 -4.05 17.55 0.32
N LEU A 64 -4.21 16.28 0.70
CA LEU A 64 -5.20 15.84 1.67
C LEU A 64 -4.78 16.23 3.09
N GLU A 65 -3.52 16.02 3.45
CA GLU A 65 -2.93 16.44 4.72
C GLU A 65 -3.05 17.95 4.92
N GLN A 66 -2.72 18.73 3.89
CA GLN A 66 -2.88 20.19 3.91
C GLN A 66 -4.35 20.59 4.11
N ALA A 67 -5.28 19.92 3.43
CA ALA A 67 -6.71 20.18 3.58
C ALA A 67 -7.24 19.84 4.98
N LEU A 68 -6.68 18.80 5.63
CA LEU A 68 -6.97 18.48 7.03
C LEU A 68 -6.48 19.58 7.97
N LEU A 69 -5.23 20.04 7.82
CA LEU A 69 -4.64 21.07 8.65
C LEU A 69 -5.35 22.44 8.50
N GLU A 70 -5.80 22.76 7.29
CA GLU A 70 -6.57 23.98 7.00
C GLU A 70 -8.06 23.89 7.39
N GLY A 71 -8.52 22.72 7.85
CA GLY A 71 -9.94 22.52 8.20
C GLY A 71 -10.88 22.51 7.00
N ARG A 72 -10.38 22.33 5.77
CA ARG A 72 -11.20 22.16 4.56
C ARG A 72 -11.90 20.80 4.50
N VAL A 73 -11.30 19.79 5.12
CA VAL A 73 -11.86 18.46 5.33
C VAL A 73 -11.70 18.03 6.78
N ASP A 74 -12.52 17.09 7.22
CA ASP A 74 -12.55 16.62 8.61
C ASP A 74 -11.79 15.31 8.76
N LEU A 75 -11.79 14.47 7.72
CA LEU A 75 -10.98 13.26 7.63
C LEU A 75 -10.54 13.02 6.18
N ALA A 76 -9.48 12.23 6.01
CA ALA A 76 -8.99 11.77 4.72
C ALA A 76 -8.91 10.25 4.67
N VAL A 77 -9.23 9.67 3.51
CA VAL A 77 -9.26 8.22 3.30
C VAL A 77 -8.14 7.82 2.34
N HIS A 78 -7.33 6.84 2.76
CA HIS A 78 -6.14 6.42 2.05
C HIS A 78 -6.04 4.90 1.89
N SER A 79 -5.39 4.47 0.80
CA SER A 79 -4.72 3.17 0.79
C SER A 79 -3.46 3.28 1.67
N ILE A 80 -3.37 2.48 2.73
CA ILE A 80 -2.27 2.64 3.73
C ILE A 80 -0.89 2.50 3.11
N LYS A 81 -0.70 1.65 2.12
CA LYS A 81 0.59 1.48 1.43
C LYS A 81 1.12 2.74 0.75
N ASP A 82 0.24 3.72 0.48
CA ASP A 82 0.60 4.98 -0.17
C ASP A 82 0.87 6.11 0.85
N VAL A 83 0.62 5.85 2.15
CA VAL A 83 0.78 6.81 3.24
C VAL A 83 2.19 6.69 3.84
N PRO A 84 2.96 7.80 3.91
CA PRO A 84 4.25 7.82 4.58
C PRO A 84 4.17 7.28 6.01
N VAL A 85 5.28 6.73 6.49
CA VAL A 85 5.35 6.21 7.86
C VAL A 85 5.28 7.33 8.91
N THR A 86 5.76 8.53 8.56
CA THR A 86 5.67 9.73 9.40
C THR A 86 4.63 10.67 8.80
N LEU A 87 3.67 11.08 9.62
CA LEU A 87 2.63 12.05 9.27
C LEU A 87 3.02 13.46 9.75
N PRO A 88 2.46 14.52 9.16
CA PRO A 88 2.65 15.88 9.64
C PRO A 88 2.21 16.06 11.11
N ALA A 89 2.87 16.99 11.80
CA ALA A 89 2.47 17.35 13.17
C ALA A 89 0.99 17.78 13.20
N GLY A 90 0.27 17.32 14.21
CA GLY A 90 -1.17 17.58 14.35
C GLY A 90 -2.07 16.56 13.67
N LEU A 91 -1.56 15.72 12.78
CA LEU A 91 -2.32 14.64 12.13
C LEU A 91 -1.98 13.27 12.72
N HIS A 92 -2.90 12.33 12.58
CA HIS A 92 -2.68 10.92 12.90
C HIS A 92 -3.65 10.01 12.13
N MET A 93 -3.36 8.71 12.13
CA MET A 93 -4.20 7.68 11.50
C MET A 93 -4.72 6.70 12.59
N PRO A 94 -5.78 7.08 13.32
CA PRO A 94 -6.28 6.26 14.44
C PRO A 94 -7.03 5.02 13.97
N VAL A 95 -7.59 5.02 12.76
CA VAL A 95 -8.46 3.98 12.24
C VAL A 95 -7.81 3.27 11.06
N ILE A 96 -7.77 1.95 11.16
CA ILE A 96 -7.46 1.02 10.08
C ILE A 96 -8.68 0.12 9.90
N CYS A 97 -9.34 0.24 8.75
CA CYS A 97 -10.51 -0.56 8.43
C CYS A 97 -10.15 -2.02 8.17
N GLU A 98 -11.15 -2.88 8.07
CA GLU A 98 -10.95 -4.29 7.71
C GLU A 98 -10.12 -4.41 6.42
N ARG A 99 -9.10 -5.27 6.49
CA ARG A 99 -8.13 -5.45 5.42
C ARG A 99 -8.67 -6.42 4.37
N GLU A 100 -8.72 -5.96 3.14
CA GLU A 100 -8.96 -6.79 1.96
C GLU A 100 -7.71 -7.62 1.64
N ASP A 101 -7.80 -8.60 0.71
CA ASP A 101 -6.69 -9.46 0.30
C ASP A 101 -5.39 -8.64 0.05
N PRO A 102 -4.35 -8.82 0.89
CA PRO A 102 -3.12 -8.04 0.80
C PRO A 102 -2.19 -8.48 -0.34
N ARG A 103 -2.47 -9.62 -0.97
CA ARG A 103 -1.59 -10.26 -1.96
C ARG A 103 -1.51 -9.49 -3.26
N ASP A 104 -0.49 -9.80 -4.03
CA ASP A 104 -0.38 -9.36 -5.42
C ASP A 104 -1.16 -10.29 -6.34
N ALA A 105 -1.64 -9.75 -7.45
CA ALA A 105 -2.38 -10.47 -8.47
C ALA A 105 -1.64 -10.44 -9.80
N PHE A 106 -1.45 -11.58 -10.40
CA PHE A 106 -1.02 -11.74 -11.79
C PHE A 106 -2.23 -11.54 -12.71
N VAL A 107 -2.10 -10.64 -13.65
CA VAL A 107 -3.14 -10.30 -14.64
C VAL A 107 -2.54 -10.42 -16.03
N SER A 108 -3.16 -11.24 -16.88
CA SER A 108 -2.79 -11.41 -18.28
C SER A 108 -4.00 -11.78 -19.12
N ASN A 109 -4.04 -11.36 -20.38
CA ASN A 109 -5.08 -11.75 -21.31
C ASN A 109 -4.80 -13.12 -21.94
N ALA A 110 -3.53 -13.50 -22.09
CA ALA A 110 -3.10 -14.69 -22.83
C ALA A 110 -2.56 -15.81 -21.93
N TYR A 111 -1.95 -15.50 -20.77
CA TYR A 111 -1.23 -16.48 -19.96
C TYR A 111 -1.93 -16.73 -18.63
N ALA A 112 -1.93 -17.97 -18.16
CA ALA A 112 -2.59 -18.34 -16.91
C ALA A 112 -1.72 -18.09 -15.67
N SER A 113 -0.37 -18.05 -15.79
CA SER A 113 0.54 -17.85 -14.67
C SER A 113 1.88 -17.24 -15.11
N LEU A 114 2.69 -16.77 -14.15
CA LEU A 114 4.06 -16.30 -14.40
C LEU A 114 4.95 -17.39 -15.03
N ALA A 115 4.79 -18.64 -14.60
CA ALA A 115 5.57 -19.76 -15.09
C ALA A 115 5.30 -20.10 -16.58
N GLN A 116 4.16 -19.70 -17.12
CA GLN A 116 3.80 -19.91 -18.53
C GLN A 116 4.24 -18.77 -19.45
N LEU A 117 4.80 -17.71 -18.92
CA LEU A 117 5.29 -16.61 -19.74
C LEU A 117 6.53 -17.04 -20.55
N PRO A 118 6.60 -16.72 -21.84
CA PRO A 118 7.79 -17.00 -22.64
C PRO A 118 8.99 -16.14 -22.21
N ILE A 119 10.18 -16.58 -22.59
CA ILE A 119 11.42 -15.82 -22.40
C ILE A 119 11.25 -14.44 -23.06
N GLY A 120 11.62 -13.37 -22.36
CA GLY A 120 11.51 -12.00 -22.84
C GLY A 120 10.11 -11.40 -22.72
N ALA A 121 9.11 -12.13 -22.16
CA ALA A 121 7.79 -11.57 -21.95
C ALA A 121 7.82 -10.30 -21.10
N ARG A 122 7.05 -9.30 -21.52
CA ARG A 122 6.98 -7.98 -20.90
C ARG A 122 6.01 -7.99 -19.72
N VAL A 123 6.55 -7.85 -18.50
CA VAL A 123 5.73 -7.80 -17.27
C VAL A 123 5.75 -6.39 -16.68
N GLY A 124 4.56 -5.77 -16.61
CA GLY A 124 4.40 -4.39 -16.20
C GLY A 124 4.29 -4.22 -14.68
N THR A 125 5.23 -3.49 -14.09
CA THR A 125 5.15 -2.97 -12.71
C THR A 125 6.20 -1.88 -12.46
N SER A 126 5.81 -0.78 -11.78
CA SER A 126 6.75 0.25 -11.31
C SER A 126 7.12 0.09 -9.83
N SER A 127 6.66 -0.97 -9.15
CA SER A 127 7.00 -1.23 -7.76
C SER A 127 8.35 -1.93 -7.66
N LEU A 128 9.35 -1.26 -7.07
CA LEU A 128 10.69 -1.85 -6.86
C LEU A 128 10.62 -3.14 -6.04
N ARG A 129 9.70 -3.23 -5.05
CA ARG A 129 9.42 -4.45 -4.29
C ARG A 129 8.99 -5.62 -5.19
N ARG A 130 8.14 -5.36 -6.18
CA ARG A 130 7.71 -6.40 -7.14
C ARG A 130 8.82 -6.70 -8.13
N GLN A 131 9.50 -5.68 -8.64
CA GLN A 131 10.60 -5.83 -9.60
C GLN A 131 11.70 -6.73 -9.05
N CYS A 132 12.18 -6.49 -7.81
CA CYS A 132 13.25 -7.30 -7.23
C CYS A 132 12.84 -8.76 -7.07
N GLN A 133 11.63 -9.04 -6.61
CA GLN A 133 11.14 -10.42 -6.42
C GLN A 133 10.93 -11.14 -7.77
N LEU A 134 10.35 -10.44 -8.75
CA LEU A 134 10.15 -11.00 -10.10
C LEU A 134 11.46 -11.28 -10.81
N ARG A 135 12.44 -10.37 -10.76
CA ARG A 135 13.75 -10.55 -11.40
C ARG A 135 14.53 -11.68 -10.76
N ALA A 136 14.46 -11.84 -9.44
CA ALA A 136 15.09 -12.96 -8.75
C ALA A 136 14.46 -14.32 -9.11
N ALA A 137 13.12 -14.39 -9.17
CA ALA A 137 12.42 -15.65 -9.45
C ALA A 137 12.34 -15.98 -10.95
N TYR A 138 12.27 -14.95 -11.81
CA TYR A 138 12.07 -15.09 -13.26
C TYR A 138 13.06 -14.20 -14.04
N PRO A 139 14.37 -14.47 -14.01
CA PRO A 139 15.41 -13.59 -14.57
C PRO A 139 15.34 -13.44 -16.10
N LYS A 140 14.57 -14.28 -16.77
CA LYS A 140 14.37 -14.23 -18.23
C LYS A 140 13.19 -13.36 -18.66
N LEU A 141 12.41 -12.80 -17.71
CA LEU A 141 11.32 -11.87 -18.01
C LEU A 141 11.84 -10.45 -18.19
N HIS A 142 11.19 -9.70 -19.06
CA HIS A 142 11.48 -8.28 -19.25
C HIS A 142 10.53 -7.44 -18.37
N ILE A 143 11.01 -7.04 -17.20
CA ILE A 143 10.23 -6.23 -16.25
C ILE A 143 10.32 -4.76 -16.65
N ILE A 144 9.17 -4.17 -17.00
CA ILE A 144 9.08 -2.78 -17.48
C ILE A 144 8.13 -1.95 -16.65
N ASP A 145 8.35 -0.65 -16.61
CA ASP A 145 7.53 0.27 -15.81
C ASP A 145 6.08 0.34 -16.31
N LEU A 146 5.14 0.30 -15.36
CA LEU A 146 3.71 0.44 -15.62
C LEU A 146 3.12 1.49 -14.69
N ARG A 147 2.70 2.62 -15.24
CA ARG A 147 2.12 3.76 -14.52
C ARG A 147 0.64 3.95 -14.83
N GLY A 148 -0.03 4.69 -13.95
CA GLY A 148 -1.46 4.99 -14.02
C GLY A 148 -2.25 4.37 -12.87
N ASN A 149 -3.55 4.64 -12.81
CA ASN A 149 -4.49 3.96 -11.91
C ASN A 149 -4.79 2.53 -12.41
N VAL A 150 -5.59 1.77 -11.67
CA VAL A 150 -5.91 0.37 -12.01
C VAL A 150 -6.47 0.25 -13.43
N ASN A 151 -7.44 1.09 -13.79
CA ASN A 151 -8.09 1.03 -15.09
C ASN A 151 -7.11 1.36 -16.23
N THR A 152 -6.32 2.44 -16.09
CA THR A 152 -5.29 2.79 -17.06
C THR A 152 -4.31 1.65 -17.31
N ARG A 153 -3.89 0.94 -16.24
CA ARG A 153 -2.97 -0.20 -16.36
C ARG A 153 -3.61 -1.38 -17.07
N LEU A 154 -4.89 -1.64 -16.83
CA LEU A 154 -5.65 -2.67 -17.55
C LEU A 154 -5.82 -2.31 -19.03
N THR A 155 -6.13 -1.04 -19.35
CA THR A 155 -6.22 -0.56 -20.74
C THR A 155 -4.91 -0.78 -21.49
N LYS A 156 -3.76 -0.50 -20.86
CA LYS A 156 -2.44 -0.75 -21.46
C LYS A 156 -2.18 -2.25 -21.69
N LEU A 157 -2.61 -3.11 -20.77
CA LEU A 157 -2.55 -4.57 -20.97
C LEU A 157 -3.44 -5.00 -22.14
N ASP A 158 -4.66 -4.45 -22.23
CA ASP A 158 -5.61 -4.76 -23.28
C ASP A 158 -5.13 -4.26 -24.65
N ALA A 159 -4.36 -3.16 -24.68
CA ALA A 159 -3.65 -2.67 -25.86
C ALA A 159 -2.37 -3.46 -26.19
N GLN A 160 -2.11 -4.57 -25.49
CA GLN A 160 -0.95 -5.44 -25.71
C GLN A 160 0.42 -4.75 -25.55
N GLU A 161 0.48 -3.63 -24.78
CA GLU A 161 1.75 -3.02 -24.39
C GLU A 161 2.56 -3.94 -23.46
N TYR A 162 1.89 -4.85 -22.76
CA TYR A 162 2.42 -5.84 -21.81
C TYR A 162 1.83 -7.22 -22.08
N ASP A 163 2.58 -8.27 -21.81
CA ASP A 163 2.10 -9.66 -21.85
C ASP A 163 1.41 -10.02 -20.53
N ALA A 164 1.83 -9.39 -19.43
CA ALA A 164 1.21 -9.48 -18.12
C ALA A 164 1.51 -8.23 -17.28
N ILE A 165 0.70 -8.01 -16.25
CA ILE A 165 0.91 -6.95 -15.25
C ILE A 165 0.70 -7.49 -13.84
N ILE A 166 1.39 -6.89 -12.85
CA ILE A 166 1.19 -7.23 -11.44
C ILE A 166 0.49 -6.07 -10.71
N LEU A 167 -0.67 -6.37 -10.15
CA LEU A 167 -1.50 -5.43 -9.40
C LEU A 167 -1.72 -5.93 -7.96
N ALA A 168 -2.23 -5.06 -7.08
CA ALA A 168 -2.73 -5.49 -5.79
C ALA A 168 -4.14 -6.10 -5.96
N ALA A 169 -4.36 -7.31 -5.44
CA ALA A 169 -5.64 -8.01 -5.52
C ALA A 169 -6.79 -7.15 -4.97
N ALA A 170 -6.59 -6.54 -3.81
CA ALA A 170 -7.57 -5.64 -3.18
C ALA A 170 -8.09 -4.54 -4.11
N GLY A 171 -7.23 -3.97 -4.96
CA GLY A 171 -7.63 -2.93 -5.90
C GLY A 171 -8.58 -3.46 -6.99
N LEU A 172 -8.32 -4.64 -7.50
CA LEU A 172 -9.16 -5.32 -8.49
C LEU A 172 -10.50 -5.77 -7.89
N ILE A 173 -10.46 -6.38 -6.70
CA ILE A 173 -11.67 -6.85 -5.99
C ILE A 173 -12.61 -5.68 -5.72
N ARG A 174 -12.11 -4.57 -5.15
CA ARG A 174 -12.92 -3.38 -4.81
C ARG A 174 -13.55 -2.72 -6.02
N LEU A 175 -12.91 -2.79 -7.17
CA LEU A 175 -13.45 -2.24 -8.43
C LEU A 175 -14.35 -3.23 -9.19
N GLY A 176 -14.64 -4.41 -8.63
CA GLY A 176 -15.42 -5.44 -9.31
C GLY A 176 -14.68 -6.10 -10.49
N LEU A 177 -13.35 -5.98 -10.52
CA LEU A 177 -12.50 -6.47 -11.59
C LEU A 177 -11.79 -7.80 -11.22
N GLY A 178 -12.30 -8.52 -10.21
CA GLY A 178 -11.75 -9.80 -9.75
C GLY A 178 -11.61 -10.84 -10.85
N ALA A 179 -12.51 -10.85 -11.84
CA ALA A 179 -12.44 -11.74 -13.01
C ALA A 179 -11.18 -11.54 -13.89
N ARG A 180 -10.48 -10.42 -13.75
CA ARG A 180 -9.20 -10.16 -14.46
C ARG A 180 -8.01 -10.84 -13.78
N ILE A 181 -8.15 -11.31 -12.56
CA ILE A 181 -7.10 -12.00 -11.81
C ILE A 181 -6.96 -13.42 -12.37
N ARG A 182 -5.78 -13.76 -12.87
CA ARG A 182 -5.46 -15.14 -13.29
C ARG A 182 -4.93 -15.96 -12.12
N VAL A 183 -4.05 -15.38 -11.33
CA VAL A 183 -3.47 -16.01 -10.15
C VAL A 183 -3.26 -14.95 -9.06
N ILE A 184 -3.62 -15.30 -7.83
CA ILE A 184 -3.17 -14.61 -6.64
C ILE A 184 -1.77 -15.12 -6.31
N LEU A 185 -0.80 -14.23 -6.18
CA LEU A 185 0.58 -14.60 -5.83
C LEU A 185 0.68 -14.78 -4.32
N GLU A 186 1.09 -15.96 -3.89
CA GLU A 186 1.25 -16.23 -2.47
C GLU A 186 2.41 -15.38 -1.88
N PRO A 187 2.36 -15.05 -0.56
CA PRO A 187 3.39 -14.22 0.06
C PRO A 187 4.81 -14.82 0.01
N GLU A 188 4.91 -16.13 -0.19
CA GLU A 188 6.16 -16.86 -0.42
C GLU A 188 6.81 -16.46 -1.74
N ASP A 189 5.99 -16.22 -2.77
CA ASP A 189 6.42 -15.86 -4.12
C ASP A 189 6.54 -14.34 -4.29
N SER A 190 5.58 -13.58 -3.70
CA SER A 190 5.54 -12.12 -3.75
C SER A 190 5.10 -11.54 -2.41
N LEU A 191 6.06 -11.25 -1.53
CA LEU A 191 5.76 -10.64 -0.23
C LEU A 191 5.12 -9.26 -0.45
N PRO A 192 3.89 -9.02 0.10
CA PRO A 192 3.13 -7.79 -0.12
C PRO A 192 3.83 -6.51 0.31
N ALA A 193 3.33 -5.37 -0.17
CA ALA A 193 3.73 -4.07 0.39
C ALA A 193 3.12 -3.90 1.79
N VAL A 194 3.84 -3.20 2.65
CA VAL A 194 3.37 -2.81 3.98
C VAL A 194 2.01 -2.11 3.89
N GLY A 195 1.02 -2.61 4.61
CA GLY A 195 -0.35 -2.09 4.62
C GLY A 195 -1.13 -2.30 3.33
N GLN A 196 -0.66 -3.11 2.37
CA GLN A 196 -1.42 -3.40 1.15
C GLN A 196 -2.77 -4.05 1.50
N GLY A 197 -3.84 -3.62 0.83
CA GLY A 197 -5.21 -4.08 1.09
C GLY A 197 -5.92 -3.34 2.21
N ALA A 198 -5.23 -2.56 3.05
CA ALA A 198 -5.85 -1.83 4.14
C ALA A 198 -6.22 -0.38 3.76
N ILE A 199 -7.36 0.09 4.27
CA ILE A 199 -7.81 1.48 4.22
C ILE A 199 -7.49 2.13 5.56
N GLY A 200 -6.85 3.30 5.53
CA GLY A 200 -6.61 4.13 6.70
C GLY A 200 -7.46 5.40 6.68
N ILE A 201 -7.92 5.83 7.84
CA ILE A 201 -8.60 7.10 8.03
C ILE A 201 -7.68 8.01 8.83
N GLU A 202 -7.29 9.12 8.21
CA GLU A 202 -6.47 10.15 8.81
C GLU A 202 -7.33 11.34 9.23
N CYS A 203 -7.02 11.94 10.36
CA CYS A 203 -7.70 13.15 10.87
C CYS A 203 -6.78 13.97 11.75
N ARG A 204 -7.25 15.15 12.17
CA ARG A 204 -6.58 15.96 13.20
C ARG A 204 -6.58 15.23 14.54
N ARG A 205 -5.44 15.25 15.22
CA ARG A 205 -5.26 14.58 16.53
C ARG A 205 -6.12 15.17 17.63
N ASP A 206 -6.30 16.49 17.61
CA ASP A 206 -7.04 17.26 18.59
C ASP A 206 -8.56 17.35 18.33
N ASP A 207 -9.05 16.87 17.21
CA ASP A 207 -10.48 16.84 16.89
C ASP A 207 -11.16 15.65 17.58
N ALA A 208 -11.48 15.82 18.86
CA ALA A 208 -12.07 14.77 19.69
C ALA A 208 -13.41 14.23 19.14
N ASP A 209 -14.19 15.06 18.46
CA ASP A 209 -15.48 14.66 17.89
C ASP A 209 -15.30 13.74 16.69
N ILE A 210 -14.40 14.10 15.77
CA ILE A 210 -14.07 13.26 14.61
C ILE A 210 -13.43 11.96 15.07
N ASN A 211 -12.49 12.03 16.02
CA ASN A 211 -11.85 10.82 16.57
C ASN A 211 -12.88 9.84 17.15
N ARG A 212 -13.86 10.34 17.93
CA ARG A 212 -14.96 9.52 18.48
C ARG A 212 -15.85 8.94 17.37
N LEU A 213 -16.16 9.76 16.36
CA LEU A 213 -17.06 9.37 15.27
C LEU A 213 -16.47 8.21 14.43
N ILE A 214 -15.17 8.26 14.14
CA ILE A 214 -14.51 7.26 13.28
C ILE A 214 -14.01 6.04 14.06
N ALA A 215 -13.80 6.11 15.37
CA ALA A 215 -13.26 5.02 16.17
C ALA A 215 -13.96 3.66 15.97
N PRO A 216 -15.31 3.58 15.82
CA PRO A 216 -15.99 2.31 15.56
C PRO A 216 -15.68 1.65 14.21
N LEU A 217 -15.01 2.34 13.29
CA LEU A 217 -14.59 1.79 12.01
C LEU A 217 -13.25 1.06 12.11
N ASN A 218 -12.56 1.15 13.25
CA ASN A 218 -11.28 0.48 13.44
C ASN A 218 -11.47 -1.03 13.58
N HIS A 219 -10.83 -1.80 12.70
CA HIS A 219 -10.80 -3.26 12.77
C HIS A 219 -9.54 -3.71 13.50
N ALA A 220 -9.67 -4.10 14.76
CA ALA A 220 -8.54 -4.39 15.64
C ALA A 220 -7.55 -5.42 15.06
N PRO A 221 -7.97 -6.58 14.47
CA PRO A 221 -7.04 -7.53 13.89
C PRO A 221 -6.25 -6.98 12.70
N SER A 222 -6.88 -6.12 11.87
CA SER A 222 -6.17 -5.45 10.76
C SER A 222 -5.23 -4.38 11.29
N ALA A 223 -5.65 -3.63 12.30
CA ALA A 223 -4.83 -2.57 12.90
C ALA A 223 -3.56 -3.14 13.54
N MET A 224 -3.66 -4.24 14.29
CA MET A 224 -2.49 -4.91 14.88
C MET A 224 -1.46 -5.34 13.80
N ARG A 225 -1.92 -6.02 12.76
CA ARG A 225 -1.06 -6.45 11.66
C ARG A 225 -0.38 -5.27 10.95
N VAL A 226 -1.16 -4.27 10.55
CA VAL A 226 -0.65 -3.13 9.80
C VAL A 226 0.27 -2.24 10.63
N ARG A 227 0.01 -2.07 11.93
CA ARG A 227 0.92 -1.31 12.82
C ARG A 227 2.26 -1.98 12.96
N ALA A 228 2.30 -3.31 13.10
CA ALA A 228 3.55 -4.07 13.14
C ALA A 228 4.34 -3.92 11.82
N GLU A 229 3.67 -4.06 10.67
CA GLU A 229 4.28 -3.86 9.37
C GLU A 229 4.82 -2.42 9.21
N ARG A 230 4.06 -1.40 9.65
CA ARG A 230 4.48 0.01 9.60
C ARG A 230 5.63 0.33 10.54
N ALA A 231 5.68 -0.30 11.73
CA ALA A 231 6.81 -0.14 12.65
C ALA A 231 8.11 -0.67 12.04
N MET A 232 8.07 -1.84 11.39
CA MET A 232 9.20 -2.37 10.61
C MET A 232 9.60 -1.38 9.50
N ASN A 233 8.64 -0.93 8.72
CA ASN A 233 8.89 -0.03 7.59
C ASN A 233 9.47 1.32 8.05
N MET A 234 9.01 1.85 9.17
CA MET A 234 9.53 3.09 9.76
C MET A 234 10.99 2.93 10.20
N ARG A 235 11.34 1.81 10.85
CA ARG A 235 12.71 1.52 11.30
C ARG A 235 13.67 1.35 10.11
N LEU A 236 13.18 0.80 8.98
CA LEU A 236 13.92 0.70 7.72
C LEU A 236 13.97 2.03 6.93
N GLU A 237 13.38 3.12 7.43
CA GLU A 237 13.21 4.38 6.72
C GLU A 237 12.43 4.25 5.40
N GLY A 238 11.56 3.24 5.31
CA GLY A 238 10.86 2.87 4.08
C GLY A 238 9.88 3.90 3.56
N GLY A 239 9.57 3.78 2.29
CA GLY A 239 8.61 4.63 1.57
C GLY A 239 8.07 3.90 0.34
N CYS A 240 7.24 4.59 -0.47
CA CYS A 240 6.63 3.99 -1.65
C CYS A 240 7.64 3.65 -2.78
N GLN A 241 8.88 4.11 -2.65
CA GLN A 241 9.91 4.06 -3.70
C GLN A 241 11.07 3.12 -3.35
N VAL A 242 10.91 2.28 -2.34
CA VAL A 242 11.94 1.35 -1.89
C VAL A 242 11.50 -0.10 -2.04
N PRO A 243 12.44 -1.01 -2.27
CA PRO A 243 12.16 -2.42 -2.49
C PRO A 243 11.94 -3.16 -1.14
N ILE A 244 10.98 -2.67 -0.34
CA ILE A 244 10.61 -3.25 0.96
C ILE A 244 9.28 -3.98 0.83
N GLY A 245 9.24 -5.25 1.24
CA GLY A 245 8.03 -6.02 1.49
C GLY A 245 7.80 -6.21 2.99
N GLY A 246 6.55 -6.28 3.41
CA GLY A 246 6.19 -6.55 4.79
C GLY A 246 4.78 -7.09 4.92
N PHE A 247 4.63 -8.21 5.60
CA PHE A 247 3.35 -8.88 5.74
C PHE A 247 3.21 -9.56 7.09
N ALA A 248 2.18 -9.19 7.83
CA ALA A 248 1.83 -9.78 9.10
C ALA A 248 0.57 -10.64 9.01
N MET A 249 0.62 -11.81 9.60
CA MET A 249 -0.51 -12.71 9.87
C MET A 249 -0.78 -12.76 11.37
N LEU A 250 -2.03 -13.00 11.72
CA LEU A 250 -2.46 -13.18 13.10
C LEU A 250 -3.05 -14.59 13.23
N GLU A 251 -2.47 -15.38 14.11
CA GLU A 251 -2.89 -16.75 14.42
C GLU A 251 -3.25 -16.79 15.92
N GLY A 252 -4.52 -16.61 16.25
CA GLY A 252 -4.94 -16.36 17.64
C GLY A 252 -4.28 -15.08 18.17
N ASP A 253 -3.57 -15.21 19.28
CA ASP A 253 -2.84 -14.10 19.92
C ASP A 253 -1.37 -13.99 19.47
N VAL A 254 -0.96 -14.77 18.47
CA VAL A 254 0.40 -14.76 17.93
C VAL A 254 0.40 -13.99 16.61
N LEU A 255 1.27 -13.00 16.52
CA LEU A 255 1.57 -12.31 15.27
C LEU A 255 2.82 -12.95 14.63
N HIS A 256 2.70 -13.30 13.34
CA HIS A 256 3.83 -13.70 12.50
C HIS A 256 4.06 -12.58 11.48
N LEU A 257 5.19 -11.89 11.60
CA LEU A 257 5.59 -10.80 10.69
C LEU A 257 6.76 -11.25 9.83
N ARG A 258 6.64 -11.06 8.52
CA ARG A 258 7.68 -11.33 7.53
C ARG A 258 8.12 -10.03 6.88
N GLY A 259 9.43 -9.88 6.68
CA GLY A 259 10.06 -8.72 6.07
C GLY A 259 10.98 -9.07 4.92
N LEU A 260 11.10 -8.16 3.97
CA LEU A 260 11.99 -8.30 2.81
C LEU A 260 12.57 -6.94 2.44
N VAL A 261 13.88 -6.93 2.11
CA VAL A 261 14.57 -5.83 1.42
C VAL A 261 15.36 -6.42 0.27
N GLY A 262 15.18 -5.91 -0.96
CA GLY A 262 15.86 -6.47 -2.13
C GLY A 262 16.51 -5.40 -3.01
N ASP A 263 17.60 -5.75 -3.70
CA ASP A 263 18.14 -4.93 -4.78
C ASP A 263 17.13 -4.84 -5.93
N PRO A 264 16.92 -3.66 -6.54
CA PRO A 264 15.94 -3.49 -7.61
C PRO A 264 16.16 -4.42 -8.81
N ASP A 265 17.41 -4.87 -9.04
CA ASP A 265 17.75 -5.81 -10.11
C ASP A 265 17.51 -7.29 -9.72
N GLY A 266 17.15 -7.56 -8.47
CA GLY A 266 16.88 -8.91 -7.95
C GLY A 266 18.13 -9.74 -7.61
N SER A 267 19.33 -9.17 -7.71
CA SER A 267 20.59 -9.87 -7.45
C SER A 267 20.76 -10.30 -5.99
N ARG A 268 20.22 -9.51 -5.07
CA ARG A 268 20.24 -9.79 -3.63
C ARG A 268 18.88 -9.50 -2.99
N ILE A 269 18.35 -10.46 -2.25
CA ILE A 269 17.14 -10.28 -1.45
C ILE A 269 17.42 -10.77 -0.02
N ILE A 270 17.26 -9.89 0.95
CA ILE A 270 17.34 -10.18 2.37
C ILE A 270 15.92 -10.43 2.86
N ARG A 271 15.71 -11.53 3.57
CA ARG A 271 14.42 -11.93 4.15
C ARG A 271 14.61 -12.30 5.61
N ALA A 272 13.68 -11.93 6.43
CA ALA A 272 13.60 -12.36 7.82
C ALA A 272 12.13 -12.45 8.25
N ASP A 273 11.86 -13.19 9.31
CA ASP A 273 10.56 -13.27 9.93
C ASP A 273 10.69 -13.37 11.46
N ILE A 274 9.63 -12.97 12.15
CA ILE A 274 9.55 -13.02 13.61
C ILE A 274 8.12 -13.38 14.03
N ARG A 275 8.04 -14.17 15.13
CA ARG A 275 6.78 -14.52 15.77
C ARG A 275 6.78 -14.05 17.23
N GLY A 276 5.63 -13.59 17.70
CA GLY A 276 5.49 -13.18 19.09
C GLY A 276 4.06 -12.72 19.41
N PRO A 277 3.82 -12.30 20.65
CA PRO A 277 2.49 -11.85 21.07
C PRO A 277 2.00 -10.68 20.20
N ALA A 278 0.75 -10.73 19.76
CA ALA A 278 0.15 -9.68 18.92
C ALA A 278 0.13 -8.31 19.63
N SER A 279 0.06 -8.30 20.97
CA SER A 279 0.15 -7.09 21.79
C SER A 279 1.52 -6.39 21.70
N ALA A 280 2.58 -7.10 21.31
CA ALA A 280 3.91 -6.57 21.09
C ALA A 280 4.21 -6.28 19.60
N GLY A 281 3.20 -6.19 18.74
CA GLY A 281 3.35 -6.15 17.30
C GLY A 281 4.28 -5.05 16.78
N GLU A 282 4.20 -3.84 17.32
CA GLU A 282 5.08 -2.74 16.90
C GLU A 282 6.55 -3.03 17.30
N GLN A 283 6.78 -3.57 18.50
CA GLN A 283 8.13 -3.97 18.92
C GLN A 283 8.68 -5.11 18.07
N LEU A 284 7.84 -6.10 17.70
CA LEU A 284 8.22 -7.16 16.76
C LEU A 284 8.63 -6.55 15.41
N GLY A 285 7.91 -5.54 14.93
CA GLY A 285 8.27 -4.83 13.71
C GLY A 285 9.65 -4.17 13.78
N ILE A 286 9.96 -3.48 14.88
CA ILE A 286 11.27 -2.86 15.10
C ILE A 286 12.37 -3.91 15.14
N THR A 287 12.17 -4.99 15.90
CA THR A 287 13.14 -6.08 16.04
C THR A 287 13.43 -6.76 14.70
N LEU A 288 12.40 -7.04 13.90
CA LEU A 288 12.56 -7.60 12.56
C LEU A 288 13.34 -6.67 11.63
N ALA A 289 13.07 -5.37 11.70
CA ALA A 289 13.81 -4.38 10.90
C ALA A 289 15.30 -4.34 11.30
N ASP A 290 15.63 -4.41 12.59
CA ASP A 290 17.00 -4.44 13.07
C ASP A 290 17.72 -5.73 12.61
N ASP A 291 17.04 -6.87 12.57
CA ASP A 291 17.58 -8.11 11.99
C ASP A 291 17.87 -7.96 10.49
N LEU A 292 16.93 -7.42 9.71
CA LEU A 292 17.15 -7.15 8.28
C LEU A 292 18.35 -6.21 8.07
N LEU A 293 18.49 -5.17 8.90
CA LEU A 293 19.63 -4.24 8.86
C LEU A 293 20.95 -4.92 9.19
N ALA A 294 20.98 -5.80 10.18
CA ALA A 294 22.16 -6.59 10.56
C ALA A 294 22.60 -7.54 9.42
N GLN A 295 21.65 -8.05 8.62
CA GLN A 295 21.93 -8.87 7.44
C GLN A 295 22.40 -8.05 6.23
N GLY A 296 22.47 -6.71 6.33
CA GLY A 296 23.00 -5.81 5.29
C GLY A 296 21.92 -5.08 4.46
N ALA A 297 20.67 -5.03 4.93
CA ALA A 297 19.63 -4.28 4.23
C ALA A 297 19.95 -2.77 4.10
N ARG A 298 20.75 -2.20 5.02
CA ARG A 298 21.19 -0.80 4.95
C ARG A 298 21.89 -0.48 3.63
N GLN A 299 22.80 -1.35 3.19
CA GLN A 299 23.56 -1.16 1.95
C GLN A 299 22.63 -1.05 0.72
N ILE A 300 21.61 -1.92 0.65
CA ILE A 300 20.62 -1.89 -0.44
C ILE A 300 19.83 -0.58 -0.40
N LEU A 301 19.38 -0.18 0.78
CA LEU A 301 18.56 1.03 0.94
C LEU A 301 19.37 2.30 0.64
N ASP A 302 20.64 2.37 1.04
CA ASP A 302 21.50 3.52 0.78
C ASP A 302 21.73 3.72 -0.72
N VAL A 303 21.96 2.65 -1.48
CA VAL A 303 22.04 2.70 -2.94
C VAL A 303 20.74 3.24 -3.55
N VAL A 304 19.58 2.74 -3.11
CA VAL A 304 18.28 3.19 -3.63
C VAL A 304 18.01 4.66 -3.30
N TYR A 305 18.48 5.15 -2.15
CA TYR A 305 18.35 6.56 -1.75
C TYR A 305 19.44 7.47 -2.33
N GLY A 306 20.40 6.94 -3.08
CA GLY A 306 21.53 7.71 -3.60
C GLY A 306 22.47 8.23 -2.51
N ARG A 307 22.62 7.47 -1.41
CA ARG A 307 23.49 7.76 -0.26
C ARG A 307 24.79 6.93 -0.29
N GLY A 308 24.97 6.13 -1.34
CA GLY A 308 26.12 5.26 -1.56
C GLY A 308 27.21 5.89 -2.41
#